data_ba6200c91ec9d0e0fc975568e81154d0
#
_entry.id   ba6200c91ec9d0e0fc975568e81154d0
#
_cell.length_a   1.000
_cell.length_b   1.000
_cell.length_c   1.000
_cell.angle_alpha   90.00
_cell.angle_beta   90.00
_cell.angle_gamma   90.00
#
_symmetry.space_group_name_H-M   'P 1'
#
loop_
_entity.id
_entity.type
_entity.pdbx_description
1 polymer ?
#
loop_
_entity_poly.entity_id
_entity_poly.type
_entity_poly.pdbx_seq_one_letter_code
_entity_poly.pdbx_strand_id
1 'polypeptide(L)'
;MEETIREADVQEPERRRMEQAFKPNEKYMRHAISLAKTAAGHTSPNPMVGAVIVKEDRIIGLGCHERYGDLHAERKALGNLTESAEGADMYVTLEPCCHYGKQPPCTEAVIASGIRRVIVGSADPNPKVAGKGVRQLRDAGIEVIEDFLRQECDSINPVFFHYITRNIPYVALKYAMTADGRIATDAGRSMWITGEEARAHVHELRNYYTGILAGIGTVLADDPLLTCRLPEGRNPVKIILDSDLRIPLESRLVQTAGETPLIVIRGKEDLPETLKTGSTPADPDKAEMLADRQTLLEKAGVTVLSVGKDEYGLRIPEVLRDLGKRKIDGILVEGGSRVNASFVRAGAVQHIYAYIGAKIFGGSKYPPVREAGILQVEDALELTDPKVQIFGSDVLLEYDCPASAGVRMRAPG
;
A
#
# COMPACT_ATOMS: atom_id res chain seq x y z
N MET A 1 5.40 -66.69 39.69
CA MET A 1 5.35 -66.48 38.24
C MET A 1 4.53 -65.21 38.02
N GLU A 2 5.23 -64.09 38.02
CA GLU A 2 4.64 -62.79 37.75
C GLU A 2 4.99 -62.41 36.30
N GLU A 3 3.96 -62.19 35.49
CA GLU A 3 4.10 -61.72 34.09
C GLU A 3 4.44 -60.23 34.09
N THR A 4 5.67 -59.91 33.74
CA THR A 4 6.11 -58.57 33.43
C THR A 4 5.62 -58.17 32.04
N ILE A 5 4.48 -57.48 31.99
CA ILE A 5 4.00 -56.87 30.74
C ILE A 5 4.97 -55.76 30.37
N ARG A 6 5.61 -55.86 29.19
CA ARG A 6 6.59 -54.91 28.66
C ARG A 6 5.93 -53.60 28.25
N GLU A 7 6.33 -52.50 28.87
CA GLU A 7 5.96 -51.12 28.50
C GLU A 7 6.39 -50.65 27.10
N ALA A 8 6.94 -51.55 26.27
CA ALA A 8 7.52 -51.22 24.95
C ALA A 8 6.51 -51.15 23.80
N ASP A 9 5.30 -51.71 23.94
CA ASP A 9 4.37 -51.88 22.80
C ASP A 9 3.35 -50.75 22.62
N VAL A 10 3.26 -49.81 23.58
CA VAL A 10 2.30 -48.69 23.47
C VAL A 10 2.85 -47.48 22.72
N GLN A 11 4.17 -47.32 22.55
CA GLN A 11 4.80 -46.15 21.93
C GLN A 11 4.97 -46.23 20.41
N GLU A 12 4.91 -47.40 19.78
CA GLU A 12 5.14 -47.55 18.34
C GLU A 12 3.96 -47.07 17.45
N PRO A 13 2.68 -47.23 17.85
CA PRO A 13 1.55 -46.67 17.10
C PRO A 13 1.47 -45.16 17.15
N GLU A 14 1.85 -44.53 18.28
CA GLU A 14 1.88 -43.06 18.40
C GLU A 14 3.08 -42.47 17.65
N ARG A 15 4.23 -43.15 17.67
CA ARG A 15 5.41 -42.74 16.89
C ARG A 15 5.15 -42.83 15.38
N ARG A 16 4.46 -43.90 14.89
CA ARG A 16 4.04 -44.03 13.49
C ARG A 16 2.96 -43.01 13.10
N ARG A 17 2.08 -42.59 14.03
CA ARG A 17 1.13 -41.46 13.79
C ARG A 17 1.84 -40.13 13.71
N MET A 18 2.90 -39.87 14.47
CA MET A 18 3.69 -38.68 14.40
C MET A 18 4.57 -38.63 13.13
N GLU A 19 5.02 -39.79 12.61
CA GLU A 19 5.81 -39.88 11.37
C GLU A 19 4.96 -39.70 10.10
N GLN A 20 3.61 -39.74 10.20
CA GLN A 20 2.66 -39.49 9.11
C GLN A 20 1.91 -38.17 9.22
N ALA A 21 2.42 -37.22 10.03
CA ALA A 21 1.84 -35.89 10.07
C ALA A 21 1.88 -35.25 8.66
N PHE A 22 0.71 -34.81 8.19
CA PHE A 22 0.63 -34.12 6.89
C PHE A 22 1.58 -32.93 6.86
N LYS A 23 2.42 -32.86 5.84
CA LYS A 23 3.30 -31.71 5.59
C LYS A 23 2.73 -30.91 4.41
N PRO A 24 2.35 -29.65 4.63
CA PRO A 24 1.93 -28.80 3.52
C PRO A 24 3.03 -28.64 2.47
N ASN A 25 2.65 -28.56 1.21
CA ASN A 25 3.58 -28.41 0.09
C ASN A 25 3.69 -26.93 -0.30
N GLU A 26 4.89 -26.38 -0.16
CA GLU A 26 5.19 -24.97 -0.47
C GLU A 26 4.85 -24.58 -1.91
N LYS A 27 4.97 -25.52 -2.87
CA LYS A 27 4.65 -25.29 -4.28
C LYS A 27 3.23 -24.76 -4.47
N TYR A 28 2.25 -25.30 -3.74
CA TYR A 28 0.85 -24.89 -3.88
C TYR A 28 0.59 -23.53 -3.24
N MET A 29 1.21 -23.23 -2.09
CA MET A 29 1.09 -21.91 -1.50
C MET A 29 1.79 -20.83 -2.37
N ARG A 30 2.98 -21.12 -2.91
CA ARG A 30 3.64 -20.19 -3.84
C ARG A 30 2.86 -20.01 -5.13
N HIS A 31 2.12 -21.03 -5.58
CA HIS A 31 1.20 -20.87 -6.70
C HIS A 31 0.03 -19.93 -6.33
N ALA A 32 -0.56 -20.10 -5.14
CA ALA A 32 -1.59 -19.17 -4.63
C ALA A 32 -1.07 -17.73 -4.53
N ILE A 33 0.16 -17.52 -4.02
CA ILE A 33 0.83 -16.21 -4.00
C ILE A 33 0.99 -15.63 -5.42
N SER A 34 1.40 -16.44 -6.38
CA SER A 34 1.54 -16.00 -7.78
C SER A 34 0.20 -15.58 -8.38
N LEU A 35 -0.88 -16.32 -8.12
CA LEU A 35 -2.24 -15.97 -8.53
C LEU A 35 -2.69 -14.66 -7.88
N ALA A 36 -2.47 -14.48 -6.58
CA ALA A 36 -2.81 -13.25 -5.88
C ALA A 36 -2.15 -12.01 -6.52
N LYS A 37 -0.87 -12.11 -6.87
CA LYS A 37 -0.09 -11.01 -7.49
C LYS A 37 -0.63 -10.57 -8.86
N THR A 38 -1.32 -11.44 -9.61
CA THR A 38 -1.91 -11.05 -10.91
C THR A 38 -2.98 -9.97 -10.79
N ALA A 39 -3.56 -9.80 -9.60
CA ALA A 39 -4.60 -8.82 -9.33
C ALA A 39 -4.05 -7.48 -8.79
N ALA A 40 -2.73 -7.26 -8.83
CA ALA A 40 -2.10 -6.05 -8.32
C ALA A 40 -2.71 -4.79 -8.96
N GLY A 41 -3.07 -3.81 -8.11
CA GLY A 41 -3.69 -2.55 -8.53
C GLY A 41 -5.20 -2.60 -8.78
N HIS A 42 -5.86 -3.77 -8.71
CA HIS A 42 -7.29 -3.90 -9.02
C HIS A 42 -8.17 -4.24 -7.80
N THR A 43 -7.58 -4.74 -6.71
CA THR A 43 -8.34 -5.23 -5.54
C THR A 43 -8.62 -4.16 -4.50
N SER A 44 -7.85 -3.07 -4.46
CA SER A 44 -7.94 -2.04 -3.41
C SER A 44 -9.36 -1.52 -3.19
N PRO A 45 -9.80 -1.32 -1.93
CA PRO A 45 -9.04 -1.50 -0.68
C PRO A 45 -9.03 -2.94 -0.12
N ASN A 46 -9.45 -3.95 -0.89
CA ASN A 46 -9.38 -5.36 -0.50
C ASN A 46 -7.96 -5.91 -0.69
N PRO A 47 -7.58 -6.98 0.06
CA PRO A 47 -6.29 -7.63 -0.14
C PRO A 47 -6.23 -8.41 -1.45
N MET A 48 -5.03 -8.60 -1.95
CA MET A 48 -4.73 -9.60 -2.98
C MET A 48 -4.76 -10.98 -2.33
N VAL A 49 -5.63 -11.86 -2.78
CA VAL A 49 -5.77 -13.22 -2.26
C VAL A 49 -5.75 -14.22 -3.41
N GLY A 50 -5.04 -15.33 -3.21
CA GLY A 50 -5.05 -16.47 -4.11
C GLY A 50 -5.40 -17.74 -3.35
N ALA A 51 -6.10 -18.66 -4.04
CA ALA A 51 -6.49 -19.95 -3.51
C ALA A 51 -6.23 -21.08 -4.52
N VAL A 52 -5.71 -22.20 -4.03
CA VAL A 52 -5.41 -23.41 -4.80
C VAL A 52 -6.04 -24.60 -4.09
N ILE A 53 -6.86 -25.38 -4.80
CA ILE A 53 -7.49 -26.59 -4.27
C ILE A 53 -6.77 -27.80 -4.86
N VAL A 54 -6.34 -28.70 -3.99
CA VAL A 54 -5.50 -29.87 -4.34
C VAL A 54 -6.16 -31.15 -3.86
N LYS A 55 -6.23 -32.15 -4.72
CA LYS A 55 -6.69 -33.50 -4.40
C LYS A 55 -5.71 -34.52 -4.96
N GLU A 56 -5.24 -35.43 -4.13
CA GLU A 56 -4.30 -36.47 -4.54
C GLU A 56 -3.08 -35.90 -5.33
N ASP A 57 -2.47 -34.85 -4.80
CA ASP A 57 -1.33 -34.11 -5.38
C ASP A 57 -1.62 -33.47 -6.77
N ARG A 58 -2.87 -33.33 -7.17
CA ARG A 58 -3.32 -32.67 -8.39
C ARG A 58 -4.08 -31.38 -8.06
N ILE A 59 -3.81 -30.32 -8.77
CA ILE A 59 -4.59 -29.08 -8.67
C ILE A 59 -5.92 -29.30 -9.38
N ILE A 60 -7.04 -29.12 -8.65
CA ILE A 60 -8.39 -29.28 -9.16
C ILE A 60 -9.20 -27.99 -9.19
N GLY A 61 -8.68 -26.90 -8.55
CA GLY A 61 -9.32 -25.59 -8.55
C GLY A 61 -8.33 -24.48 -8.31
N LEU A 62 -8.49 -23.37 -9.02
CA LEU A 62 -7.65 -22.18 -8.93
C LEU A 62 -8.52 -20.92 -8.86
N GLY A 63 -8.16 -19.98 -8.02
CA GLY A 63 -8.85 -18.69 -7.94
C GLY A 63 -8.00 -17.59 -7.34
N CYS A 64 -8.28 -16.36 -7.75
CA CYS A 64 -7.77 -15.16 -7.09
C CYS A 64 -8.89 -14.12 -7.00
N HIS A 65 -8.75 -13.20 -6.03
CA HIS A 65 -9.62 -12.02 -5.97
C HIS A 65 -9.15 -11.02 -7.02
N GLU A 66 -9.87 -10.92 -8.13
CA GLU A 66 -9.39 -10.15 -9.31
C GLU A 66 -9.64 -8.66 -9.17
N ARG A 67 -10.82 -8.27 -8.69
CA ARG A 67 -11.21 -6.85 -8.59
C ARG A 67 -12.06 -6.60 -7.35
N TYR A 68 -12.01 -5.36 -6.84
CA TYR A 68 -12.86 -4.93 -5.74
C TYR A 68 -14.34 -5.14 -6.04
N GLY A 69 -15.00 -5.97 -5.21
CA GLY A 69 -16.41 -6.30 -5.33
C GLY A 69 -16.72 -7.63 -6.02
N ASP A 70 -15.74 -8.25 -6.69
CA ASP A 70 -15.85 -9.56 -7.30
C ASP A 70 -15.77 -10.69 -6.26
N LEU A 71 -15.92 -11.95 -6.72
CA LEU A 71 -15.78 -13.14 -5.89
C LEU A 71 -14.40 -13.18 -5.22
N HIS A 72 -14.36 -13.61 -3.98
CA HIS A 72 -13.11 -13.90 -3.27
C HIS A 72 -12.42 -15.13 -3.85
N ALA A 73 -11.12 -15.26 -3.62
CA ALA A 73 -10.27 -16.29 -4.20
C ALA A 73 -10.78 -17.72 -3.94
N GLU A 74 -11.22 -18.00 -2.72
CA GLU A 74 -11.74 -19.30 -2.30
C GLU A 74 -13.00 -19.66 -3.09
N ARG A 75 -13.96 -18.73 -3.20
CA ARG A 75 -15.19 -18.96 -3.97
C ARG A 75 -14.91 -19.11 -5.45
N LYS A 76 -13.93 -18.35 -5.98
CA LYS A 76 -13.52 -18.49 -7.38
C LYS A 76 -12.83 -19.83 -7.62
N ALA A 77 -11.95 -20.28 -6.72
CA ALA A 77 -11.33 -21.60 -6.80
C ALA A 77 -12.36 -22.74 -6.76
N LEU A 78 -13.37 -22.61 -5.89
CA LEU A 78 -14.50 -23.56 -5.82
C LEU A 78 -15.38 -23.52 -7.08
N GLY A 79 -15.55 -22.35 -7.69
CA GLY A 79 -16.29 -22.22 -8.96
C GLY A 79 -15.55 -22.78 -10.18
N ASN A 80 -14.23 -22.93 -10.10
CA ASN A 80 -13.37 -23.45 -11.17
C ASN A 80 -12.93 -24.90 -10.96
N LEU A 81 -13.65 -25.66 -10.15
CA LEU A 81 -13.34 -27.07 -9.87
C LEU A 81 -13.46 -27.93 -11.13
N THR A 82 -12.48 -28.80 -11.36
CA THR A 82 -12.50 -29.82 -12.40
C THR A 82 -13.10 -31.15 -11.95
N GLU A 83 -13.21 -31.35 -10.63
CA GLU A 83 -13.84 -32.49 -9.96
C GLU A 83 -14.32 -32.10 -8.56
N SER A 84 -15.01 -33.00 -7.84
CA SER A 84 -15.48 -32.74 -6.47
C SER A 84 -14.34 -32.40 -5.50
N ALA A 85 -14.52 -31.30 -4.74
CA ALA A 85 -13.58 -30.87 -3.69
C ALA A 85 -13.66 -31.71 -2.41
N GLU A 86 -14.60 -32.68 -2.32
CA GLU A 86 -14.73 -33.52 -1.13
C GLU A 86 -13.42 -34.26 -0.82
N GLY A 87 -12.93 -34.09 0.41
CA GLY A 87 -11.66 -34.64 0.88
C GLY A 87 -10.40 -33.94 0.34
N ALA A 88 -10.54 -32.84 -0.40
CA ALA A 88 -9.41 -32.05 -0.91
C ALA A 88 -8.77 -31.15 0.16
N ASP A 89 -7.59 -30.62 -0.15
CA ASP A 89 -6.87 -29.61 0.63
C ASP A 89 -6.96 -28.25 -0.11
N MET A 90 -7.22 -27.15 0.63
CA MET A 90 -7.18 -25.79 0.10
C MET A 90 -5.99 -25.03 0.66
N TYR A 91 -5.19 -24.42 -0.20
CA TYR A 91 -4.15 -23.46 0.13
C TYR A 91 -4.68 -22.06 -0.15
N VAL A 92 -4.66 -21.16 0.82
CA VAL A 92 -5.14 -19.80 0.70
C VAL A 92 -4.14 -18.83 1.34
N THR A 93 -3.83 -17.74 0.65
CA THR A 93 -2.78 -16.80 1.09
C THR A 93 -3.18 -15.95 2.29
N LEU A 94 -4.49 -15.83 2.59
CA LEU A 94 -5.03 -15.05 3.70
C LEU A 94 -6.19 -15.82 4.35
N GLU A 95 -6.39 -15.63 5.66
CA GLU A 95 -7.50 -16.22 6.42
C GLU A 95 -8.85 -16.01 5.72
N PRO A 96 -9.64 -17.07 5.46
CA PRO A 96 -10.95 -16.97 4.83
C PRO A 96 -11.93 -16.13 5.65
N CYS A 97 -12.64 -15.23 4.99
CA CYS A 97 -13.61 -14.36 5.65
C CYS A 97 -14.81 -15.12 6.20
N CYS A 98 -15.31 -14.70 7.39
CA CYS A 98 -16.42 -15.33 8.12
C CYS A 98 -17.61 -14.38 8.34
N HIS A 99 -17.65 -13.23 7.68
CA HIS A 99 -18.71 -12.24 7.84
C HIS A 99 -19.37 -11.92 6.50
N TYR A 100 -20.64 -11.52 6.56
CA TYR A 100 -21.37 -11.02 5.39
C TYR A 100 -20.89 -9.62 5.06
N GLY A 101 -20.36 -9.44 3.86
CA GLY A 101 -19.96 -8.18 3.28
C GLY A 101 -20.72 -7.93 1.97
N LYS A 102 -20.01 -7.56 0.91
CA LYS A 102 -20.57 -7.55 -0.46
C LYS A 102 -20.83 -8.96 -0.98
N GLN A 103 -20.06 -9.93 -0.47
CA GLN A 103 -20.18 -11.35 -0.77
C GLN A 103 -20.51 -12.12 0.51
N PRO A 104 -21.15 -13.30 0.41
CA PRO A 104 -21.31 -14.22 1.53
C PRO A 104 -19.96 -14.74 2.05
N PRO A 105 -19.86 -15.17 3.32
CA PRO A 105 -18.61 -15.66 3.92
C PRO A 105 -17.97 -16.79 3.09
N CYS A 106 -16.65 -16.73 2.92
CA CYS A 106 -15.91 -17.79 2.24
C CYS A 106 -15.88 -19.08 3.05
N THR A 107 -15.84 -18.97 4.40
CA THR A 107 -15.90 -20.14 5.30
C THR A 107 -17.12 -21.02 5.04
N GLU A 108 -18.31 -20.44 4.79
CA GLU A 108 -19.52 -21.21 4.47
C GLU A 108 -19.35 -22.00 3.16
N ALA A 109 -18.77 -21.41 2.13
CA ALA A 109 -18.54 -22.08 0.86
C ALA A 109 -17.51 -23.22 0.99
N VAL A 110 -16.46 -23.01 1.77
CA VAL A 110 -15.42 -24.01 2.05
C VAL A 110 -16.02 -25.20 2.82
N ILE A 111 -16.81 -24.94 3.86
CA ILE A 111 -17.50 -25.98 4.65
C ILE A 111 -18.45 -26.80 3.75
N ALA A 112 -19.26 -26.11 2.96
CA ALA A 112 -20.24 -26.77 2.09
C ALA A 112 -19.60 -27.62 0.96
N SER A 113 -18.33 -27.34 0.60
CA SER A 113 -17.63 -28.05 -0.47
C SER A 113 -17.04 -29.42 -0.07
N GLY A 114 -17.04 -29.77 1.22
CA GLY A 114 -16.44 -30.99 1.73
C GLY A 114 -14.91 -31.01 1.77
N ILE A 115 -14.26 -29.84 1.68
CA ILE A 115 -12.80 -29.73 1.88
C ILE A 115 -12.43 -30.23 3.29
N ARG A 116 -11.45 -31.13 3.37
CA ARG A 116 -11.01 -31.71 4.66
C ARG A 116 -10.00 -30.84 5.40
N ARG A 117 -9.18 -30.05 4.66
CA ARG A 117 -8.08 -29.26 5.24
C ARG A 117 -7.92 -27.93 4.54
N VAL A 118 -7.64 -26.88 5.33
CA VAL A 118 -7.28 -25.54 4.84
C VAL A 118 -5.91 -25.15 5.36
N ILE A 119 -5.01 -24.81 4.45
CA ILE A 119 -3.67 -24.28 4.73
C ILE A 119 -3.71 -22.78 4.51
N VAL A 120 -3.56 -22.01 5.58
CA VAL A 120 -3.66 -20.55 5.62
C VAL A 120 -2.25 -19.95 5.66
N GLY A 121 -1.97 -19.00 4.79
CA GLY A 121 -0.71 -18.25 4.77
C GLY A 121 -0.65 -17.19 5.87
N SER A 122 -1.39 -16.11 5.72
CA SER A 122 -1.45 -14.99 6.66
C SER A 122 -2.73 -14.99 7.48
N ALA A 123 -2.67 -14.61 8.75
CA ALA A 123 -3.85 -14.22 9.51
C ALA A 123 -4.39 -12.89 8.99
N ASP A 124 -5.71 -12.70 9.00
CA ASP A 124 -6.32 -11.42 8.66
C ASP A 124 -6.32 -10.48 9.88
N PRO A 125 -5.63 -9.33 9.85
CA PRO A 125 -5.60 -8.39 10.96
C PRO A 125 -6.90 -7.60 11.14
N ASN A 126 -7.86 -7.75 10.23
CA ASN A 126 -9.17 -7.11 10.32
C ASN A 126 -9.93 -7.60 11.56
N PRO A 127 -10.30 -6.74 12.53
CA PRO A 127 -11.02 -7.15 13.75
C PRO A 127 -12.34 -7.89 13.49
N LYS A 128 -12.90 -7.78 12.29
CA LYS A 128 -14.11 -8.51 11.88
C LYS A 128 -13.83 -9.98 11.56
N VAL A 129 -12.60 -10.30 11.16
CA VAL A 129 -12.14 -11.65 10.78
C VAL A 129 -11.25 -12.23 11.87
N ALA A 130 -10.06 -11.77 12.03
CA ALA A 130 -9.05 -12.02 13.07
C ALA A 130 -9.21 -13.33 13.87
N GLY A 131 -8.92 -14.48 13.27
CA GLY A 131 -9.02 -15.82 13.87
C GLY A 131 -10.44 -16.41 13.95
N LYS A 132 -11.47 -15.66 13.54
CA LYS A 132 -12.86 -16.18 13.57
C LYS A 132 -13.13 -17.10 12.39
N GLY A 133 -12.52 -16.83 11.23
CA GLY A 133 -12.63 -17.68 10.05
C GLY A 133 -12.01 -19.05 10.32
N VAL A 134 -10.80 -19.08 10.85
CA VAL A 134 -10.11 -20.31 11.26
C VAL A 134 -10.93 -21.09 12.28
N ARG A 135 -11.45 -20.41 13.30
CA ARG A 135 -12.30 -21.06 14.32
C ARG A 135 -13.53 -21.69 13.71
N GLN A 136 -14.26 -20.96 12.84
CA GLN A 136 -15.47 -21.48 12.19
C GLN A 136 -15.18 -22.72 11.33
N LEU A 137 -14.04 -22.76 10.63
CA LEU A 137 -13.61 -23.94 9.88
C LEU A 137 -13.33 -25.14 10.79
N ARG A 138 -12.59 -24.92 11.91
CA ARG A 138 -12.30 -25.97 12.90
C ARG A 138 -13.56 -26.50 13.59
N ASP A 139 -14.49 -25.62 13.96
CA ASP A 139 -15.77 -25.99 14.58
C ASP A 139 -16.63 -26.86 13.63
N ALA A 140 -16.45 -26.71 12.33
CA ALA A 140 -17.07 -27.53 11.29
C ALA A 140 -16.31 -28.85 10.99
N GLY A 141 -15.23 -29.16 11.73
CA GLY A 141 -14.44 -30.38 11.57
C GLY A 141 -13.35 -30.33 10.50
N ILE A 142 -13.07 -29.16 9.94
CA ILE A 142 -11.99 -28.96 8.96
C ILE A 142 -10.66 -28.80 9.69
N GLU A 143 -9.63 -29.54 9.27
CA GLU A 143 -8.26 -29.35 9.76
C GLU A 143 -7.71 -28.02 9.22
N VAL A 144 -7.19 -27.14 10.11
CA VAL A 144 -6.60 -25.85 9.68
C VAL A 144 -5.16 -25.73 10.15
N ILE A 145 -4.26 -25.53 9.17
CA ILE A 145 -2.83 -25.22 9.38
C ILE A 145 -2.63 -23.74 9.09
N GLU A 146 -2.14 -23.01 10.08
CA GLU A 146 -1.93 -21.57 10.01
C GLU A 146 -0.45 -21.22 9.81
N ASP A 147 -0.21 -19.96 9.43
CA ASP A 147 1.13 -19.36 9.31
C ASP A 147 2.07 -20.05 8.30
N PHE A 148 1.50 -20.77 7.32
CA PHE A 148 2.31 -21.49 6.32
C PHE A 148 2.84 -20.53 5.25
N LEU A 149 4.16 -20.39 5.15
CA LEU A 149 4.87 -19.36 4.35
C LEU A 149 4.38 -17.94 4.67
N ARG A 150 4.10 -17.66 5.93
CA ARG A 150 3.50 -16.42 6.38
C ARG A 150 4.22 -15.17 5.87
N GLN A 151 5.55 -15.13 5.97
CA GLN A 151 6.32 -13.96 5.51
C GLN A 151 6.14 -13.69 4.01
N GLU A 152 6.11 -14.75 3.18
CA GLU A 152 5.85 -14.63 1.74
C GLU A 152 4.42 -14.13 1.48
N CYS A 153 3.43 -14.62 2.24
CA CYS A 153 2.04 -14.20 2.14
C CYS A 153 1.81 -12.77 2.66
N ASP A 154 2.43 -12.39 3.78
CA ASP A 154 2.36 -11.01 4.32
C ASP A 154 2.94 -10.01 3.31
N SER A 155 4.03 -10.37 2.63
CA SER A 155 4.75 -9.49 1.69
C SER A 155 3.94 -9.03 0.48
N ILE A 156 2.85 -9.72 0.15
CA ILE A 156 1.99 -9.31 -0.99
C ILE A 156 0.93 -8.28 -0.61
N ASN A 157 0.66 -8.06 0.68
CA ASN A 157 -0.43 -7.21 1.16
C ASN A 157 -0.01 -6.09 2.16
N PRO A 158 1.17 -5.44 2.04
CA PRO A 158 1.62 -4.45 3.02
C PRO A 158 0.66 -3.24 3.10
N VAL A 159 0.11 -2.82 1.96
CA VAL A 159 -0.85 -1.71 1.87
C VAL A 159 -2.13 -2.05 2.63
N PHE A 160 -2.71 -3.24 2.39
CA PHE A 160 -3.92 -3.69 3.07
C PHE A 160 -3.70 -3.80 4.58
N PHE A 161 -2.64 -4.46 5.03
CA PHE A 161 -2.35 -4.64 6.45
C PHE A 161 -2.18 -3.32 7.19
N HIS A 162 -1.49 -2.35 6.57
CA HIS A 162 -1.35 -1.02 7.13
C HIS A 162 -2.70 -0.31 7.22
N TYR A 163 -3.44 -0.28 6.11
CA TYR A 163 -4.70 0.47 6.04
C TYR A 163 -5.79 -0.10 6.95
N ILE A 164 -5.98 -1.43 6.97
CA ILE A 164 -7.06 -2.05 7.75
C ILE A 164 -6.84 -1.93 9.26
N THR A 165 -5.59 -1.80 9.70
CA THR A 165 -5.23 -1.66 11.12
C THR A 165 -5.18 -0.21 11.58
N ARG A 166 -4.81 0.74 10.71
CA ARG A 166 -4.55 2.14 11.07
C ARG A 166 -5.56 3.13 10.52
N ASN A 167 -6.33 2.73 9.52
CA ASN A 167 -7.30 3.56 8.79
C ASN A 167 -6.69 4.84 8.18
N ILE A 168 -5.41 4.78 7.83
CA ILE A 168 -4.67 5.79 7.08
C ILE A 168 -3.93 5.13 5.92
N PRO A 169 -3.64 5.85 4.81
CA PRO A 169 -2.90 5.29 3.69
C PRO A 169 -1.52 4.75 4.07
N TYR A 170 -1.12 3.65 3.44
CA TYR A 170 0.28 3.25 3.34
C TYR A 170 1.01 4.26 2.43
N VAL A 171 2.14 4.78 2.88
CA VAL A 171 2.90 5.80 2.15
C VAL A 171 4.17 5.19 1.56
N ALA A 172 4.23 5.15 0.24
CA ALA A 172 5.45 4.86 -0.49
C ALA A 172 6.05 6.16 -1.03
N LEU A 173 7.29 6.44 -0.68
CA LEU A 173 8.03 7.59 -1.17
C LEU A 173 8.84 7.18 -2.40
N LYS A 174 8.63 7.87 -3.53
CA LYS A 174 9.40 7.60 -4.76
C LYS A 174 10.12 8.86 -5.23
N TYR A 175 11.39 8.70 -5.52
CA TYR A 175 12.17 9.73 -6.21
C TYR A 175 13.12 9.12 -7.24
N ALA A 176 13.47 9.93 -8.25
CA ALA A 176 14.52 9.61 -9.20
C ALA A 176 15.63 10.67 -9.05
N MET A 177 16.87 10.21 -8.88
CA MET A 177 18.02 11.09 -8.72
C MET A 177 19.19 10.64 -9.60
N THR A 178 20.13 11.53 -9.83
CA THR A 178 21.43 11.21 -10.43
C THR A 178 22.30 10.41 -9.46
N ALA A 179 23.41 9.85 -9.95
CA ALA A 179 24.37 9.11 -9.12
C ALA A 179 24.99 10.00 -8.01
N ASP A 180 25.01 11.31 -8.20
CA ASP A 180 25.45 12.31 -7.21
C ASP A 180 24.30 12.92 -6.40
N GLY A 181 23.09 12.31 -6.42
CA GLY A 181 21.97 12.63 -5.54
C GLY A 181 21.21 13.90 -5.91
N ARG A 182 20.98 14.22 -7.19
CA ARG A 182 20.21 15.37 -7.65
C ARG A 182 18.92 14.96 -8.36
N ILE A 183 17.82 15.62 -8.02
CA ILE A 183 16.52 15.39 -8.67
C ILE A 183 16.21 16.40 -9.78
N ALA A 184 17.05 17.42 -9.95
CA ALA A 184 17.00 18.39 -11.03
C ALA A 184 18.36 19.06 -11.22
N THR A 185 18.57 19.65 -12.40
CA THR A 185 19.72 20.55 -12.66
C THR A 185 19.59 21.86 -11.88
N ASP A 186 20.64 22.66 -11.77
CA ASP A 186 20.57 23.98 -11.12
C ASP A 186 19.58 24.96 -11.77
N ALA A 187 19.22 24.73 -13.03
CA ALA A 187 18.16 25.44 -13.75
C ALA A 187 16.76 24.87 -13.47
N GLY A 188 16.61 23.87 -12.57
CA GLY A 188 15.33 23.25 -12.20
C GLY A 188 14.80 22.23 -13.20
N ARG A 189 15.55 21.83 -14.22
CA ARG A 189 15.10 20.82 -15.20
C ARG A 189 15.28 19.40 -14.65
N SER A 190 14.22 18.60 -14.64
CA SER A 190 14.16 17.24 -14.08
C SER A 190 14.05 16.13 -15.13
N MET A 191 13.72 16.42 -16.37
CA MET A 191 13.46 15.43 -17.43
C MET A 191 14.67 15.25 -18.34
N TRP A 192 15.17 14.02 -18.64
CA TRP A 192 14.87 12.76 -17.93
C TRP A 192 16.11 12.31 -17.18
N ILE A 193 15.97 12.01 -15.89
CA ILE A 193 17.09 11.52 -15.07
C ILE A 193 17.29 10.03 -15.35
N THR A 194 16.20 9.25 -15.37
CA THR A 194 16.21 7.80 -15.60
C THR A 194 15.75 7.41 -17.01
N GLY A 195 16.10 6.22 -17.45
CA GLY A 195 15.75 5.64 -18.74
C GLY A 195 14.28 5.15 -18.84
N GLU A 196 13.92 4.56 -19.99
CA GLU A 196 12.55 4.15 -20.28
C GLU A 196 12.07 2.99 -19.42
N GLU A 197 12.91 1.99 -19.18
CA GLU A 197 12.58 0.81 -18.36
C GLU A 197 12.23 1.21 -16.92
N ALA A 198 13.04 2.05 -16.29
CA ALA A 198 12.76 2.57 -14.96
C ALA A 198 11.45 3.40 -14.94
N ARG A 199 11.17 4.21 -15.98
CA ARG A 199 9.91 4.94 -16.09
C ARG A 199 8.70 4.02 -16.33
N ALA A 200 8.86 2.91 -17.05
CA ALA A 200 7.81 1.89 -17.20
C ALA A 200 7.44 1.29 -15.85
N HIS A 201 8.43 0.90 -15.04
CA HIS A 201 8.17 0.41 -13.68
C HIS A 201 7.46 1.46 -12.79
N VAL A 202 7.76 2.76 -12.93
CA VAL A 202 6.99 3.81 -12.22
C VAL A 202 5.51 3.79 -12.61
N HIS A 203 5.15 3.44 -13.84
CA HIS A 203 3.75 3.28 -14.23
C HIS A 203 3.09 2.04 -13.61
N GLU A 204 3.84 0.97 -13.33
CA GLU A 204 3.37 -0.17 -12.54
C GLU A 204 3.06 0.27 -11.11
N LEU A 205 3.93 1.07 -10.47
CA LEU A 205 3.66 1.65 -9.16
C LEU A 205 2.41 2.53 -9.17
N ARG A 206 2.21 3.36 -10.21
CA ARG A 206 1.00 4.19 -10.35
C ARG A 206 -0.27 3.37 -10.56
N ASN A 207 -0.17 2.18 -11.14
CA ASN A 207 -1.28 1.23 -11.22
C ASN A 207 -1.57 0.60 -9.85
N TYR A 208 -0.52 0.27 -9.11
CA TYR A 208 -0.62 -0.43 -7.83
C TYR A 208 -1.22 0.45 -6.72
N TYR A 209 -0.72 1.67 -6.52
CA TYR A 209 -1.20 2.57 -5.47
C TYR A 209 -2.51 3.26 -5.85
N THR A 210 -3.41 3.41 -4.87
CA THR A 210 -4.74 4.04 -5.06
C THR A 210 -4.63 5.53 -5.30
N GLY A 211 -3.64 6.20 -4.69
CA GLY A 211 -3.38 7.62 -4.87
C GLY A 211 -1.95 7.92 -5.29
N ILE A 212 -1.79 9.03 -6.03
CA ILE A 212 -0.50 9.63 -6.35
C ILE A 212 -0.47 11.05 -5.78
N LEU A 213 0.60 11.38 -5.04
CA LEU A 213 0.70 12.66 -4.36
C LEU A 213 1.93 13.44 -4.82
N ALA A 214 1.73 14.71 -5.14
CA ALA A 214 2.81 15.66 -5.45
C ALA A 214 2.55 17.01 -4.78
N GLY A 215 3.59 17.85 -4.71
CA GLY A 215 3.46 19.24 -4.26
C GLY A 215 3.16 20.18 -5.43
N ILE A 216 2.57 21.34 -5.11
CA ILE A 216 2.26 22.38 -6.09
C ILE A 216 3.50 22.82 -6.90
N GLY A 217 4.69 22.81 -6.30
CA GLY A 217 5.93 23.15 -6.98
C GLY A 217 6.20 22.26 -8.21
N THR A 218 5.88 20.98 -8.14
CA THR A 218 5.99 20.04 -9.26
C THR A 218 4.98 20.37 -10.36
N VAL A 219 3.75 20.75 -9.98
CA VAL A 219 2.72 21.15 -10.96
C VAL A 219 3.13 22.39 -11.72
N LEU A 220 3.62 23.42 -11.01
CA LEU A 220 4.05 24.68 -11.61
C LEU A 220 5.29 24.55 -12.49
N ALA A 221 6.17 23.58 -12.21
CA ALA A 221 7.40 23.36 -12.98
C ALA A 221 7.17 22.49 -14.22
N ASP A 222 6.38 21.41 -14.10
CA ASP A 222 6.34 20.32 -15.09
C ASP A 222 4.98 20.13 -15.74
N ASP A 223 3.91 20.77 -15.24
CA ASP A 223 2.50 20.55 -15.61
C ASP A 223 2.17 19.06 -15.91
N PRO A 224 2.38 18.15 -14.94
CA PRO A 224 2.29 16.73 -15.16
C PRO A 224 0.83 16.25 -15.25
N LEU A 225 0.57 15.10 -15.89
CA LEU A 225 -0.73 14.42 -15.83
C LEU A 225 -0.89 13.51 -14.61
N LEU A 226 0.21 13.00 -14.05
CA LEU A 226 0.22 12.03 -12.94
C LEU A 226 -0.67 10.78 -13.21
N THR A 227 -0.73 10.33 -14.44
CA THR A 227 -1.51 9.16 -14.87
C THR A 227 -0.67 7.91 -14.98
N CYS A 228 -1.31 6.74 -14.86
CA CYS A 228 -0.79 5.47 -15.34
C CYS A 228 -0.88 5.43 -16.87
N ARG A 229 0.14 4.84 -17.54
CA ARG A 229 0.18 4.69 -19.00
C ARG A 229 0.35 3.24 -19.43
N LEU A 230 0.07 2.30 -18.53
CA LEU A 230 0.04 0.88 -18.87
C LEU A 230 -1.22 0.59 -19.68
N PRO A 231 -1.18 -0.32 -20.66
CA PRO A 231 -2.38 -0.88 -21.25
C PRO A 231 -3.26 -1.46 -20.13
N GLU A 232 -4.55 -1.14 -20.10
CA GLU A 232 -5.50 -1.56 -19.07
C GLU A 232 -5.15 -1.14 -17.62
N GLY A 233 -4.14 -0.29 -17.43
CA GLY A 233 -3.76 0.22 -16.13
C GLY A 233 -4.79 1.21 -15.56
N ARG A 234 -4.98 1.17 -14.24
CA ARG A 234 -5.85 2.09 -13.51
C ARG A 234 -5.12 3.39 -13.19
N ASN A 235 -5.75 4.53 -13.44
CA ASN A 235 -5.25 5.82 -12.96
C ASN A 235 -5.45 5.96 -11.44
N PRO A 236 -4.42 6.34 -10.68
CA PRO A 236 -4.57 6.70 -9.26
C PRO A 236 -5.35 8.00 -9.08
N VAL A 237 -5.95 8.19 -7.92
CA VAL A 237 -6.48 9.50 -7.48
C VAL A 237 -5.31 10.48 -7.37
N LYS A 238 -5.39 11.60 -8.08
CA LYS A 238 -4.37 12.64 -8.07
C LYS A 238 -4.52 13.52 -6.83
N ILE A 239 -3.44 13.74 -6.08
CA ILE A 239 -3.45 14.49 -4.82
C ILE A 239 -2.36 15.54 -4.87
N ILE A 240 -2.72 16.82 -4.72
CA ILE A 240 -1.77 17.92 -4.75
C ILE A 240 -1.78 18.65 -3.41
N LEU A 241 -0.61 18.73 -2.77
CA LEU A 241 -0.40 19.60 -1.61
C LEU A 241 -0.16 21.02 -2.10
N ASP A 242 -1.12 21.91 -1.85
CA ASP A 242 -1.12 23.30 -2.30
C ASP A 242 -1.70 24.23 -1.23
N SER A 243 -0.87 24.61 -0.28
CA SER A 243 -1.29 25.38 0.91
C SER A 243 -2.12 26.63 0.60
N ASP A 244 -1.87 27.26 -0.55
CA ASP A 244 -2.44 28.55 -0.91
C ASP A 244 -3.24 28.54 -2.22
N LEU A 245 -3.67 27.35 -2.69
CA LEU A 245 -4.43 27.12 -3.93
C LEU A 245 -3.81 27.80 -5.17
N ARG A 246 -2.51 27.64 -5.37
CA ARG A 246 -1.77 28.23 -6.50
C ARG A 246 -1.88 27.43 -7.80
N ILE A 247 -2.50 26.25 -7.77
CA ILE A 247 -2.67 25.40 -8.95
C ILE A 247 -3.36 26.16 -10.07
N PRO A 248 -2.79 26.26 -11.28
CA PRO A 248 -3.42 26.94 -12.40
C PRO A 248 -4.72 26.23 -12.84
N LEU A 249 -5.77 27.00 -13.10
CA LEU A 249 -7.04 26.44 -13.61
C LEU A 249 -6.86 25.78 -14.99
N GLU A 250 -5.92 26.29 -15.77
CA GLU A 250 -5.53 25.77 -17.09
C GLU A 250 -4.56 24.61 -17.03
N SER A 251 -4.07 24.21 -15.84
CA SER A 251 -3.17 23.05 -15.71
C SER A 251 -3.85 21.76 -16.19
N ARG A 252 -3.04 20.89 -16.78
CA ARG A 252 -3.52 19.59 -17.28
C ARG A 252 -4.22 18.75 -16.20
N LEU A 253 -3.81 18.89 -14.94
CA LEU A 253 -4.46 18.21 -13.81
C LEU A 253 -5.90 18.68 -13.63
N VAL A 254 -6.15 20.00 -13.63
CA VAL A 254 -7.49 20.57 -13.46
C VAL A 254 -8.35 20.27 -14.67
N GLN A 255 -7.81 20.43 -15.88
CA GLN A 255 -8.53 20.16 -17.13
C GLN A 255 -8.99 18.69 -17.28
N THR A 256 -8.27 17.75 -16.63
CA THR A 256 -8.62 16.32 -16.65
C THR A 256 -9.26 15.83 -15.35
N ALA A 257 -9.72 16.72 -14.48
CA ALA A 257 -10.31 16.36 -13.19
C ALA A 257 -11.64 15.58 -13.31
N GLY A 258 -12.38 15.81 -14.41
CA GLY A 258 -13.59 15.06 -14.74
C GLY A 258 -13.34 13.61 -15.18
N GLU A 259 -12.16 13.30 -15.72
CA GLU A 259 -11.78 11.96 -16.16
C GLU A 259 -11.11 11.14 -15.05
N THR A 260 -10.25 11.78 -14.27
CA THR A 260 -9.52 11.17 -13.16
C THR A 260 -9.60 12.08 -11.94
N PRO A 261 -10.11 11.57 -10.79
CA PRO A 261 -10.31 12.39 -9.60
C PRO A 261 -9.04 13.15 -9.19
N LEU A 262 -9.21 14.46 -8.95
CA LEU A 262 -8.18 15.35 -8.43
C LEU A 262 -8.59 15.89 -7.06
N ILE A 263 -7.73 15.72 -6.09
CA ILE A 263 -7.85 16.28 -4.74
C ILE A 263 -6.75 17.33 -4.56
N VAL A 264 -7.12 18.55 -4.24
CA VAL A 264 -6.19 19.61 -3.85
C VAL A 264 -6.33 19.85 -2.36
N ILE A 265 -5.22 19.79 -1.62
CA ILE A 265 -5.21 19.96 -0.16
C ILE A 265 -4.59 21.31 0.17
N ARG A 266 -5.43 22.21 0.72
CA ARG A 266 -5.02 23.53 1.18
C ARG A 266 -4.80 23.59 2.68
N GLY A 267 -4.11 24.64 3.12
CA GLY A 267 -4.03 24.97 4.54
C GLY A 267 -5.29 25.67 5.04
N LYS A 268 -5.77 25.28 6.22
CA LYS A 268 -6.67 26.15 6.99
C LYS A 268 -5.88 27.35 7.48
N GLU A 269 -6.47 28.51 7.46
CA GLU A 269 -5.95 29.60 8.28
C GLU A 269 -6.35 29.27 9.73
N ASP A 270 -5.37 28.81 10.52
CA ASP A 270 -5.55 28.67 11.96
C ASP A 270 -5.67 30.10 12.53
N LEU A 271 -6.85 30.50 12.89
CA LEU A 271 -7.02 31.63 13.81
C LEU A 271 -6.29 31.23 15.11
N PRO A 272 -5.31 32.03 15.59
CA PRO A 272 -4.66 31.78 16.88
C PRO A 272 -5.74 31.57 17.95
N GLU A 273 -5.53 30.65 18.89
CA GLU A 273 -6.53 30.36 19.97
C GLU A 273 -6.96 31.60 20.74
N THR A 274 -6.12 32.63 20.79
CA THR A 274 -6.39 33.97 21.36
C THR A 274 -7.45 34.78 20.57
N LEU A 275 -7.81 34.38 19.36
CA LEU A 275 -8.73 35.09 18.47
C LEU A 275 -10.09 34.40 18.27
N LYS A 276 -10.41 33.36 19.08
CA LYS A 276 -11.74 32.69 19.04
C LYS A 276 -12.92 33.56 19.48
N THR A 277 -12.67 34.80 19.90
CA THR A 277 -13.70 35.77 20.27
C THR A 277 -13.55 37.01 19.40
N GLY A 278 -14.21 37.01 18.24
CA GLY A 278 -14.60 38.25 17.56
C GLY A 278 -13.58 38.97 16.69
N SER A 279 -12.51 38.32 16.27
CA SER A 279 -11.50 38.95 15.42
C SER A 279 -11.65 38.61 13.94
N THR A 280 -11.56 39.65 13.11
CA THR A 280 -11.52 39.62 11.64
C THR A 280 -10.38 38.70 11.17
N PRO A 281 -10.49 37.97 10.02
CA PRO A 281 -9.39 37.24 9.41
C PRO A 281 -8.14 38.12 9.28
N ALA A 282 -6.95 37.56 9.43
CA ALA A 282 -5.69 38.32 9.39
C ALA A 282 -5.49 39.09 8.07
N ASP A 283 -6.16 38.66 6.99
CA ASP A 283 -6.22 39.33 5.68
C ASP A 283 -7.57 38.96 5.02
N PRO A 284 -8.62 39.81 5.13
CA PRO A 284 -9.92 39.55 4.53
C PRO A 284 -9.87 39.37 3.01
N ASP A 285 -9.06 40.15 2.31
CA ASP A 285 -8.94 40.10 0.85
C ASP A 285 -8.35 38.75 0.40
N LYS A 286 -7.36 38.25 1.14
CA LYS A 286 -6.78 36.93 0.89
C LYS A 286 -7.79 35.80 1.15
N ALA A 287 -8.59 35.91 2.19
CA ALA A 287 -9.61 34.90 2.52
C ALA A 287 -10.69 34.84 1.44
N GLU A 288 -11.17 35.99 0.94
CA GLU A 288 -12.13 36.08 -0.15
C GLU A 288 -11.55 35.53 -1.46
N MET A 289 -10.32 35.92 -1.82
CA MET A 289 -9.62 35.40 -2.99
C MET A 289 -9.48 33.85 -2.96
N LEU A 290 -9.16 33.28 -1.79
CA LEU A 290 -9.03 31.82 -1.64
C LEU A 290 -10.40 31.12 -1.73
N ALA A 291 -11.48 31.73 -1.23
CA ALA A 291 -12.83 31.20 -1.33
C ALA A 291 -13.33 31.19 -2.79
N ASP A 292 -13.10 32.28 -3.52
CA ASP A 292 -13.40 32.37 -4.95
C ASP A 292 -12.63 31.33 -5.76
N ARG A 293 -11.33 31.22 -5.48
CA ARG A 293 -10.47 30.24 -6.15
C ARG A 293 -10.86 28.81 -5.86
N GLN A 294 -11.23 28.49 -4.62
CA GLN A 294 -11.80 27.19 -4.26
C GLN A 294 -13.06 26.90 -5.06
N THR A 295 -13.98 27.87 -5.14
CA THR A 295 -15.23 27.75 -5.90
C THR A 295 -14.97 27.47 -7.38
N LEU A 296 -13.97 28.11 -7.99
CA LEU A 296 -13.59 27.87 -9.38
C LEU A 296 -13.03 26.46 -9.59
N LEU A 297 -12.18 25.98 -8.67
CA LEU A 297 -11.63 24.62 -8.72
C LEU A 297 -12.74 23.57 -8.55
N GLU A 298 -13.66 23.76 -7.60
CA GLU A 298 -14.77 22.84 -7.38
C GLU A 298 -15.73 22.80 -8.58
N LYS A 299 -15.99 23.93 -9.23
CA LYS A 299 -16.74 23.97 -10.51
C LYS A 299 -16.03 23.22 -11.64
N ALA A 300 -14.71 23.16 -11.63
CA ALA A 300 -13.90 22.36 -12.56
C ALA A 300 -13.83 20.87 -12.20
N GLY A 301 -14.55 20.42 -11.16
CA GLY A 301 -14.59 19.02 -10.72
C GLY A 301 -13.47 18.63 -9.76
N VAL A 302 -12.70 19.57 -9.23
CA VAL A 302 -11.65 19.33 -8.25
C VAL A 302 -12.26 19.21 -6.85
N THR A 303 -11.84 18.21 -6.08
CA THR A 303 -12.17 18.14 -4.64
C THR A 303 -11.14 18.95 -3.86
N VAL A 304 -11.57 19.97 -3.13
CA VAL A 304 -10.70 20.78 -2.27
C VAL A 304 -10.87 20.35 -0.81
N LEU A 305 -9.76 19.98 -0.16
CA LEU A 305 -9.70 19.65 1.26
C LEU A 305 -8.89 20.70 2.01
N SER A 306 -9.22 20.91 3.29
CA SER A 306 -8.51 21.87 4.14
C SER A 306 -8.00 21.19 5.39
N VAL A 307 -6.69 21.30 5.67
CA VAL A 307 -6.01 20.76 6.85
C VAL A 307 -5.24 21.86 7.59
N GLY A 308 -4.93 21.63 8.87
CA GLY A 308 -4.12 22.55 9.64
C GLY A 308 -2.73 22.74 9.04
N LYS A 309 -2.08 23.86 9.40
CA LYS A 309 -0.66 24.13 9.12
C LYS A 309 0.15 24.07 10.42
N ASP A 310 1.43 23.78 10.28
CA ASP A 310 2.45 24.00 11.31
C ASP A 310 3.60 24.82 10.72
N GLU A 311 4.67 24.98 11.45
CA GLU A 311 5.87 25.73 10.99
C GLU A 311 6.52 25.16 9.72
N TYR A 312 6.20 23.90 9.36
CA TYR A 312 6.75 23.20 8.20
C TYR A 312 5.78 23.12 7.02
N GLY A 313 4.54 23.56 7.18
CA GLY A 313 3.50 23.53 6.14
C GLY A 313 2.26 22.77 6.54
N LEU A 314 1.69 21.98 5.62
CA LEU A 314 0.47 21.22 5.89
C LEU A 314 0.75 20.07 6.87
N ARG A 315 -0.14 19.88 7.86
CA ARG A 315 -0.05 18.79 8.84
C ARG A 315 -0.29 17.43 8.18
N ILE A 316 0.78 16.70 7.86
CA ILE A 316 0.73 15.41 7.18
C ILE A 316 -0.17 14.38 7.88
N PRO A 317 -0.21 14.25 9.24
CA PRO A 317 -1.14 13.34 9.89
C PRO A 317 -2.62 13.66 9.63
N GLU A 318 -2.99 14.93 9.42
CA GLU A 318 -4.35 15.31 9.05
C GLU A 318 -4.65 14.96 7.59
N VAL A 319 -3.70 15.21 6.69
CA VAL A 319 -3.76 14.79 5.29
C VAL A 319 -4.06 13.28 5.20
N LEU A 320 -3.27 12.46 5.87
CA LEU A 320 -3.42 11.01 5.83
C LEU A 320 -4.76 10.53 6.41
N ARG A 321 -5.22 11.12 7.51
CA ARG A 321 -6.54 10.79 8.09
C ARG A 321 -7.69 11.10 7.13
N ASP A 322 -7.64 12.22 6.43
CA ASP A 322 -8.71 12.61 5.50
C ASP A 322 -8.69 11.78 4.22
N LEU A 323 -7.50 11.38 3.74
CA LEU A 323 -7.36 10.43 2.63
C LEU A 323 -7.86 9.03 3.02
N GLY A 324 -7.54 8.54 4.22
CA GLY A 324 -8.02 7.25 4.74
C GLY A 324 -9.55 7.18 4.83
N LYS A 325 -10.21 8.21 5.33
CA LYS A 325 -11.69 8.32 5.35
C LYS A 325 -12.30 8.22 3.93
N ARG A 326 -11.55 8.59 2.91
CA ARG A 326 -11.94 8.51 1.49
C ARG A 326 -11.61 7.18 0.84
N LYS A 327 -11.17 6.19 1.63
CA LYS A 327 -10.77 4.84 1.19
C LYS A 327 -9.56 4.83 0.25
N ILE A 328 -8.70 5.82 0.36
CA ILE A 328 -7.37 5.79 -0.27
C ILE A 328 -6.47 5.02 0.69
N ASP A 329 -6.20 3.76 0.37
CA ASP A 329 -5.48 2.81 1.21
C ASP A 329 -3.96 2.90 1.07
N GLY A 330 -3.48 3.37 -0.09
CA GLY A 330 -2.06 3.55 -0.37
C GLY A 330 -1.79 4.74 -1.27
N ILE A 331 -0.72 5.48 -1.00
CA ILE A 331 -0.29 6.62 -1.81
C ILE A 331 1.17 6.47 -2.24
N LEU A 332 1.41 6.76 -3.52
CA LEU A 332 2.74 6.97 -4.08
C LEU A 332 3.07 8.46 -4.02
N VAL A 333 3.99 8.86 -3.16
CA VAL A 333 4.47 10.24 -3.06
C VAL A 333 5.59 10.43 -4.08
N GLU A 334 5.31 11.16 -5.15
CA GLU A 334 6.29 11.47 -6.21
C GLU A 334 6.95 12.86 -6.07
N GLY A 335 6.83 13.47 -4.93
CA GLY A 335 7.66 14.55 -4.51
C GLY A 335 7.15 15.94 -4.89
N GLY A 336 7.98 16.88 -5.07
CA GLY A 336 9.25 17.39 -4.87
C GLY A 336 9.89 17.27 -3.45
N SER A 337 11.12 17.70 -3.39
CA SER A 337 11.99 17.48 -2.23
C SER A 337 11.44 17.99 -0.90
N ARG A 338 10.67 19.09 -0.88
CA ARG A 338 10.00 19.59 0.33
C ARG A 338 8.85 18.69 0.80
N VAL A 339 8.07 18.16 -0.14
CA VAL A 339 7.00 17.19 0.17
C VAL A 339 7.61 15.93 0.75
N ASN A 340 8.66 15.40 0.12
CA ASN A 340 9.38 14.24 0.64
C ASN A 340 9.85 14.48 2.08
N ALA A 341 10.45 15.62 2.35
CA ALA A 341 10.89 16.01 3.69
C ALA A 341 9.74 16.08 4.70
N SER A 342 8.58 16.62 4.32
CA SER A 342 7.41 16.70 5.19
C SER A 342 6.91 15.31 5.62
N PHE A 343 6.88 14.34 4.69
CA PHE A 343 6.48 12.95 5.00
C PHE A 343 7.53 12.23 5.86
N VAL A 344 8.82 12.39 5.55
CA VAL A 344 9.92 11.82 6.35
C VAL A 344 9.88 12.36 7.78
N ARG A 345 9.77 13.69 7.96
CA ARG A 345 9.69 14.34 9.27
C ARG A 345 8.48 13.86 10.08
N ALA A 346 7.35 13.66 9.42
CA ALA A 346 6.14 13.17 10.07
C ALA A 346 6.22 11.69 10.47
N GLY A 347 7.31 10.97 10.17
CA GLY A 347 7.43 9.53 10.38
C GLY A 347 6.35 8.73 9.62
N ALA A 348 5.93 9.27 8.47
CA ALA A 348 4.75 8.78 7.76
C ALA A 348 5.08 7.84 6.59
N VAL A 349 6.35 7.61 6.30
CA VAL A 349 6.81 6.77 5.19
C VAL A 349 6.95 5.33 5.65
N GLN A 350 6.39 4.39 4.88
CA GLN A 350 6.55 2.95 5.11
C GLN A 350 7.53 2.31 4.13
N HIS A 351 7.63 2.84 2.90
CA HIS A 351 8.48 2.27 1.86
C HIS A 351 9.13 3.35 1.00
N ILE A 352 10.34 3.10 0.51
CA ILE A 352 11.07 4.03 -0.36
C ILE A 352 11.47 3.33 -1.66
N TYR A 353 11.18 3.98 -2.79
CA TYR A 353 11.66 3.65 -4.13
C TYR A 353 12.65 4.72 -4.58
N ALA A 354 13.94 4.47 -4.46
CA ALA A 354 15.02 5.37 -4.86
C ALA A 354 15.61 4.93 -6.20
N TYR A 355 15.20 5.59 -7.30
CA TYR A 355 15.81 5.35 -8.61
C TYR A 355 17.06 6.19 -8.78
N ILE A 356 18.15 5.57 -9.18
CA ILE A 356 19.44 6.20 -9.42
C ILE A 356 19.75 6.10 -10.92
N GLY A 357 19.65 7.23 -11.63
CA GLY A 357 20.03 7.33 -13.04
C GLY A 357 21.54 7.43 -13.20
N ALA A 358 22.08 6.81 -14.24
CA ALA A 358 23.50 6.81 -14.57
C ALA A 358 23.98 8.18 -15.11
N LYS A 359 23.80 9.25 -14.31
CA LYS A 359 24.12 10.63 -14.65
C LYS A 359 24.74 11.35 -13.44
N ILE A 360 25.49 12.40 -13.68
CA ILE A 360 26.02 13.32 -12.69
C ILE A 360 25.63 14.75 -13.11
N PHE A 361 24.99 15.52 -12.22
CA PHE A 361 24.61 16.90 -12.46
C PHE A 361 25.50 17.91 -11.72
N GLY A 362 26.11 17.52 -10.60
CA GLY A 362 26.78 18.47 -9.69
C GLY A 362 25.79 19.39 -8.97
N GLY A 363 26.30 20.50 -8.41
CA GLY A 363 25.48 21.45 -7.68
C GLY A 363 24.94 20.95 -6.34
N SER A 364 24.09 21.75 -5.67
CA SER A 364 23.55 21.40 -4.34
C SER A 364 22.08 21.77 -4.13
N LYS A 365 21.40 22.33 -5.14
CA LYS A 365 20.07 22.95 -4.95
C LYS A 365 18.92 21.99 -4.78
N TYR A 366 18.97 20.80 -5.37
CA TYR A 366 17.82 19.91 -5.50
C TYR A 366 18.12 18.49 -5.02
N PRO A 367 18.30 18.27 -3.68
CA PRO A 367 18.39 16.92 -3.12
C PRO A 367 17.02 16.23 -3.14
N PRO A 368 16.95 14.90 -3.05
CA PRO A 368 15.68 14.13 -2.97
C PRO A 368 14.81 14.53 -1.77
N VAL A 369 15.44 14.81 -0.63
CA VAL A 369 14.80 15.26 0.61
C VAL A 369 15.43 16.59 1.00
N ARG A 370 14.66 17.68 0.96
CA ARG A 370 15.15 19.03 1.23
C ARG A 370 14.62 19.56 2.53
N GLU A 371 15.42 19.45 3.58
CA GLU A 371 15.16 19.96 4.92
C GLU A 371 16.47 20.51 5.53
N ALA A 372 16.38 21.14 6.71
CA ALA A 372 17.53 21.30 7.56
C ALA A 372 18.05 19.88 7.90
N GLY A 373 19.30 19.59 7.56
CA GLY A 373 19.87 18.26 7.76
C GLY A 373 19.89 17.83 9.23
N ILE A 374 20.06 16.56 9.47
CA ILE A 374 20.36 16.01 10.80
C ILE A 374 21.77 16.44 11.22
N LEU A 375 21.99 16.56 12.53
CA LEU A 375 23.30 16.98 13.05
C LEU A 375 24.21 15.80 13.40
N GLN A 376 23.63 14.70 13.84
CA GLN A 376 24.35 13.50 14.25
C GLN A 376 23.88 12.33 13.36
N VAL A 377 24.79 11.42 13.04
CA VAL A 377 24.48 10.23 12.23
C VAL A 377 23.42 9.37 12.92
N GLU A 378 23.43 9.34 14.23
CA GLU A 378 22.49 8.58 15.07
C GLU A 378 21.04 9.09 14.99
N ASP A 379 20.85 10.34 14.52
CA ASP A 379 19.51 10.92 14.28
C ASP A 379 18.94 10.54 12.89
N ALA A 380 19.68 9.77 12.08
CA ALA A 380 19.26 9.40 10.74
C ALA A 380 18.03 8.49 10.78
N LEU A 381 17.17 8.58 9.76
CA LEU A 381 16.16 7.59 9.48
C LEU A 381 16.86 6.32 9.00
N GLU A 382 16.91 5.30 9.84
CA GLU A 382 17.43 3.99 9.44
C GLU A 382 16.42 3.28 8.54
N LEU A 383 16.92 2.66 7.46
CA LEU A 383 16.14 1.91 6.50
C LEU A 383 16.48 0.43 6.60
N THR A 384 15.49 -0.43 6.35
CA THR A 384 15.64 -1.90 6.45
C THR A 384 15.29 -2.58 5.12
N ASP A 385 15.57 -3.88 5.07
CA ASP A 385 15.17 -4.79 3.97
C ASP A 385 15.56 -4.29 2.56
N PRO A 386 16.86 -4.01 2.32
CA PRO A 386 17.32 -3.47 1.05
C PRO A 386 17.07 -4.47 -0.10
N LYS A 387 16.44 -3.97 -1.18
CA LYS A 387 16.32 -4.69 -2.45
C LYS A 387 16.92 -3.86 -3.56
N VAL A 388 17.56 -4.53 -4.52
CA VAL A 388 18.21 -3.87 -5.66
C VAL A 388 17.64 -4.46 -6.94
N GLN A 389 17.19 -3.59 -7.85
CA GLN A 389 16.78 -3.95 -9.20
C GLN A 389 17.52 -3.08 -10.22
N ILE A 390 17.80 -3.64 -11.39
CA ILE A 390 18.48 -2.94 -12.48
C ILE A 390 17.52 -2.78 -13.65
N PHE A 391 17.42 -1.55 -14.17
CA PHE A 391 16.61 -1.18 -15.32
C PHE A 391 17.52 -0.53 -16.37
N GLY A 392 18.06 -1.32 -17.30
CA GLY A 392 19.08 -0.86 -18.25
C GLY A 392 20.34 -0.38 -17.51
N SER A 393 20.60 0.93 -17.56
CA SER A 393 21.74 1.55 -16.82
C SER A 393 21.34 2.12 -15.46
N ASP A 394 20.06 2.13 -15.11
CA ASP A 394 19.56 2.70 -13.87
C ASP A 394 19.45 1.63 -12.78
N VAL A 395 19.55 2.06 -11.53
CA VAL A 395 19.41 1.20 -10.35
C VAL A 395 18.23 1.69 -9.53
N LEU A 396 17.35 0.78 -9.14
CA LEU A 396 16.35 1.00 -8.10
C LEU A 396 16.87 0.40 -6.80
N LEU A 397 16.88 1.21 -5.75
CA LEU A 397 17.02 0.77 -4.37
C LEU A 397 15.66 0.88 -3.68
N GLU A 398 15.20 -0.22 -3.11
CA GLU A 398 13.99 -0.26 -2.29
C GLU A 398 14.36 -0.50 -0.84
N TYR A 399 13.63 0.16 0.07
CA TYR A 399 13.82 0.00 1.51
C TYR A 399 12.47 0.11 2.23
N ASP A 400 12.35 -0.62 3.34
CA ASP A 400 11.28 -0.42 4.30
C ASP A 400 11.70 0.59 5.37
N CYS A 401 10.72 1.36 5.86
CA CYS A 401 10.90 2.29 6.97
C CYS A 401 10.24 1.71 8.22
N PRO A 402 10.99 1.44 9.30
CA PRO A 402 10.43 0.93 10.54
C PRO A 402 9.39 1.89 11.14
N ALA A 403 8.29 1.36 11.65
CA ALA A 403 7.16 2.14 12.18
C ALA A 403 7.50 3.07 13.36
N SER A 404 8.67 2.90 13.98
CA SER A 404 9.17 3.68 15.13
C SER A 404 10.14 4.79 14.77
N ALA A 405 10.52 4.92 13.50
CA ALA A 405 11.54 5.85 13.06
C ALA A 405 10.97 7.25 12.79
N GLY A 406 10.53 7.95 13.82
CA GLY A 406 10.35 9.40 13.76
C GLY A 406 11.73 10.08 13.71
N VAL A 407 12.05 10.70 12.58
CA VAL A 407 13.28 11.50 12.47
C VAL A 407 13.17 12.73 13.37
N ARG A 408 14.10 12.90 14.30
CA ARG A 408 14.25 14.14 15.07
C ARG A 408 14.95 15.20 14.21
N MET A 409 14.21 15.72 13.20
CA MET A 409 14.71 16.87 12.44
C MET A 409 14.56 18.16 13.25
N ARG A 410 15.57 19.03 13.18
CA ARG A 410 15.51 20.36 13.78
C ARG A 410 14.47 21.23 13.09
N ALA A 411 13.90 22.17 13.86
CA ALA A 411 13.21 23.32 13.31
C ALA A 411 14.18 24.13 12.44
N PRO A 412 13.76 24.62 11.26
CA PRO A 412 14.54 25.58 10.50
C PRO A 412 14.77 26.81 11.37
N GLY A 413 16.04 27.19 11.55
CA GLY A 413 16.45 28.45 12.23
C GLY A 413 16.16 29.65 11.37
#